data_0e50c13e9f75759a65f8192188566c49
#
_entry.id   0e50c13e9f75759a65f8192188566c49
#
_cell.length_a   1.000
_cell.length_b   1.000
_cell.length_c   1.000
_cell.angle_alpha   90.00
_cell.angle_beta   90.00
_cell.angle_gamma   90.00
#
_symmetry.space_group_name_H-M   'P 1'
#
loop_
_entity.id
_entity.type
_entity.pdbx_description
1 polymer ?
#
loop_
_entity_poly.entity_id
_entity_poly.type
_entity_poly.pdbx_seq_one_letter_code
_entity_poly.pdbx_strand_id
1 'polypeptide(L)'
;MDAQENGLSNILALRGDPPEATGEWKKHEQGFKYGIDLVRYIRKEFGNEFFLGVGGYPDSHQEQSDFDVDISYLKEKVDAGSDIVITQLFYDVDKFLAFRDKCSTIGIHVPIIPGIMPIHNYARFIKFTQFCKISIPKSVTETIESIKNDDSSVMNYGIDQATSMCEKLIAEGVPGLHFYTLNLEHSVSEILHSIGLASTQGSVKELPWRQSTAENRKTTEDVRPIYWSNRPVSYLTRTENWDDFPNGRWGDITSPTFGELNQYHAIRAGSKSDKVKARKKKLWGGPKSIKDITNVFVSFCEGKINSLPWCEIPLAIESNQISKELVKLNELGFLTINSQPNVNGASSEDPDVGWGAAGGRVYQKAYLEFFTSKDKLDKLLETMDSLDNISFQAINKSGDLISNLPENNVNAVTWGVFPGQEIMQPTIVDTRSFLIWKDEAFSLWIDDWANIYDKKSESYKLLNEVYDTYYLVNIVDNNFVDGDILKHILSS
;
A
#
# COMPACT_ATOMS: atom_id res chain seq x y z
N MET A 1 12.50 -28.81 -10.27
CA MET A 1 11.23 -29.54 -10.40
C MET A 1 10.12 -28.81 -9.64
N ASP A 2 10.19 -28.67 -8.34
CA ASP A 2 9.09 -28.01 -7.57
C ASP A 2 8.71 -26.61 -8.06
N ALA A 3 9.68 -25.77 -8.46
CA ALA A 3 9.41 -24.44 -9.01
C ALA A 3 8.59 -24.51 -10.32
N GLN A 4 8.96 -25.43 -11.21
CA GLN A 4 8.27 -25.64 -12.49
C GLN A 4 6.86 -26.22 -12.28
N GLU A 5 6.72 -27.20 -11.39
CA GLU A 5 5.45 -27.81 -11.04
C GLU A 5 4.47 -26.81 -10.40
N ASN A 6 5.01 -25.80 -9.70
CA ASN A 6 4.24 -24.69 -9.13
C ASN A 6 4.08 -23.48 -10.08
N GLY A 7 4.42 -23.62 -11.36
CA GLY A 7 4.20 -22.58 -12.37
C GLY A 7 5.15 -21.39 -12.28
N LEU A 8 6.25 -21.48 -11.55
CA LEU A 8 7.26 -20.44 -11.48
C LEU A 8 8.09 -20.46 -12.77
N SER A 9 8.14 -19.35 -13.49
CA SER A 9 8.86 -19.21 -14.77
C SER A 9 10.04 -18.25 -14.70
N ASN A 10 10.19 -17.48 -13.63
CA ASN A 10 11.27 -16.50 -13.48
C ASN A 10 12.06 -16.76 -12.20
N ILE A 11 13.37 -16.75 -12.30
CA ILE A 11 14.28 -17.01 -11.19
C ILE A 11 15.38 -15.94 -11.17
N LEU A 12 15.55 -15.30 -10.02
CA LEU A 12 16.71 -14.45 -9.75
C LEU A 12 17.78 -15.30 -9.07
N ALA A 13 18.83 -15.64 -9.81
CA ALA A 13 19.92 -16.51 -9.34
C ALA A 13 20.91 -15.68 -8.51
N LEU A 14 20.83 -15.81 -7.19
CA LEU A 14 21.67 -15.11 -6.22
C LEU A 14 22.49 -16.10 -5.38
N ARG A 15 23.61 -15.62 -4.86
CA ARG A 15 24.27 -16.21 -3.71
C ARG A 15 23.68 -15.60 -2.44
N GLY A 16 23.26 -16.40 -1.48
CA GLY A 16 22.79 -15.90 -0.19
C GLY A 16 23.89 -15.16 0.59
N ASP A 17 23.48 -14.33 1.53
CA ASP A 17 24.39 -13.64 2.45
C ASP A 17 24.96 -14.61 3.50
N PRO A 18 26.13 -14.31 4.08
CA PRO A 18 26.67 -15.12 5.17
C PRO A 18 25.74 -15.02 6.40
N PRO A 19 25.61 -16.12 7.19
CA PRO A 19 24.90 -16.06 8.46
C PRO A 19 25.55 -15.03 9.39
N GLU A 20 24.73 -14.16 10.01
CA GLU A 20 25.24 -13.09 10.90
C GLU A 20 26.13 -13.60 12.04
N ALA A 21 25.82 -14.79 12.58
CA ALA A 21 26.56 -15.39 13.68
C ALA A 21 28.02 -15.72 13.35
N THR A 22 28.37 -15.91 12.08
CA THR A 22 29.70 -16.36 11.67
C THR A 22 30.47 -15.32 10.84
N GLY A 23 29.79 -14.38 10.21
CA GLY A 23 30.37 -13.39 9.31
C GLY A 23 31.05 -13.98 8.07
N GLU A 24 31.12 -15.29 7.95
CA GLU A 24 31.75 -16.00 6.85
C GLU A 24 30.74 -16.80 6.04
N TRP A 25 30.70 -16.56 4.74
CA TRP A 25 29.90 -17.37 3.83
C TRP A 25 30.57 -18.73 3.62
N LYS A 26 29.81 -19.81 3.87
CA LYS A 26 30.28 -21.18 3.64
C LYS A 26 29.36 -21.91 2.67
N LYS A 27 29.96 -22.51 1.64
CA LYS A 27 29.23 -23.34 0.69
C LYS A 27 28.59 -24.52 1.41
N HIS A 28 27.30 -24.77 1.18
CA HIS A 28 26.65 -26.02 1.59
C HIS A 28 27.26 -27.20 0.80
N GLU A 29 27.42 -28.37 1.39
CA GLU A 29 28.09 -29.52 0.76
C GLU A 29 27.50 -29.87 -0.62
N GLN A 30 26.18 -29.80 -0.75
CA GLN A 30 25.46 -30.10 -1.99
C GLN A 30 25.04 -28.81 -2.75
N GLY A 31 25.44 -27.63 -2.31
CA GLY A 31 25.04 -26.34 -2.87
C GLY A 31 26.03 -25.78 -3.89
N PHE A 32 25.66 -24.66 -4.47
CA PHE A 32 26.47 -23.86 -5.38
C PHE A 32 27.35 -22.88 -4.60
N LYS A 33 28.53 -22.55 -5.15
CA LYS A 33 29.42 -21.56 -4.53
C LYS A 33 29.03 -20.12 -4.92
N TYR A 34 28.62 -19.94 -6.18
CA TYR A 34 28.29 -18.63 -6.73
C TYR A 34 26.97 -18.71 -7.50
N GLY A 35 26.32 -17.53 -7.70
CA GLY A 35 25.10 -17.47 -8.49
C GLY A 35 25.25 -17.97 -9.93
N ILE A 36 26.43 -17.82 -10.52
CA ILE A 36 26.73 -18.37 -11.87
C ILE A 36 26.63 -19.90 -11.92
N ASP A 37 26.97 -20.59 -10.83
CA ASP A 37 26.87 -22.07 -10.79
C ASP A 37 25.39 -22.48 -10.88
N LEU A 38 24.49 -21.71 -10.24
CA LEU A 38 23.05 -21.94 -10.33
C LEU A 38 22.53 -21.64 -11.75
N VAL A 39 22.97 -20.56 -12.38
CA VAL A 39 22.61 -20.24 -13.78
C VAL A 39 23.02 -21.39 -14.71
N ARG A 40 24.26 -21.84 -14.65
CA ARG A 40 24.78 -22.99 -15.45
C ARG A 40 23.99 -24.26 -15.22
N TYR A 41 23.64 -24.53 -13.96
CA TYR A 41 22.86 -25.73 -13.61
C TYR A 41 21.45 -25.62 -14.21
N ILE A 42 20.75 -24.51 -14.04
CA ILE A 42 19.39 -24.34 -14.57
C ILE A 42 19.39 -24.45 -16.10
N ARG A 43 20.34 -23.81 -16.78
CA ARG A 43 20.45 -23.90 -18.25
C ARG A 43 20.76 -25.32 -18.74
N LYS A 44 21.56 -26.05 -17.99
CA LYS A 44 21.91 -27.45 -18.34
C LYS A 44 20.69 -28.38 -18.17
N GLU A 45 19.95 -28.27 -17.08
CA GLU A 45 18.88 -29.22 -16.73
C GLU A 45 17.51 -28.84 -17.37
N PHE A 46 17.23 -27.53 -17.55
CA PHE A 46 15.94 -27.03 -17.97
C PHE A 46 16.00 -26.19 -19.27
N GLY A 47 17.17 -26.00 -19.85
CA GLY A 47 17.30 -25.19 -21.07
C GLY A 47 16.80 -23.76 -20.86
N ASN A 48 15.83 -23.33 -21.68
CA ASN A 48 15.25 -21.99 -21.67
C ASN A 48 13.85 -21.93 -21.02
N GLU A 49 13.48 -22.91 -20.22
CA GLU A 49 12.17 -22.95 -19.56
C GLU A 49 12.01 -21.85 -18.51
N PHE A 50 13.12 -21.39 -17.92
CA PHE A 50 13.10 -20.31 -16.94
C PHE A 50 13.72 -19.04 -17.52
N PHE A 51 13.12 -17.89 -17.22
CA PHE A 51 13.73 -16.58 -17.39
C PHE A 51 14.65 -16.29 -16.21
N LEU A 52 15.95 -16.07 -16.45
CA LEU A 52 16.96 -15.98 -15.41
C LEU A 52 17.49 -14.55 -15.25
N GLY A 53 17.31 -14.01 -14.05
CA GLY A 53 17.96 -12.78 -13.60
C GLY A 53 19.23 -13.05 -12.79
N VAL A 54 20.18 -12.13 -12.83
CA VAL A 54 21.38 -12.11 -11.98
C VAL A 54 21.63 -10.74 -11.40
N GLY A 55 22.35 -10.69 -10.27
CA GLY A 55 22.75 -9.44 -9.63
C GLY A 55 23.91 -8.76 -10.34
N GLY A 56 23.81 -7.43 -10.55
CA GLY A 56 24.89 -6.54 -10.97
C GLY A 56 25.19 -5.49 -9.88
N TYR A 57 26.39 -4.92 -9.85
CA TYR A 57 26.86 -4.06 -8.75
C TYR A 57 27.48 -2.77 -9.28
N PRO A 58 26.71 -1.67 -9.37
CA PRO A 58 27.22 -0.38 -9.85
C PRO A 58 28.36 0.20 -9.00
N ASP A 59 28.39 -0.09 -7.70
CA ASP A 59 29.45 0.28 -6.77
C ASP A 59 30.50 -0.83 -6.54
N SER A 60 30.52 -1.88 -7.35
CA SER A 60 31.24 -3.15 -7.19
C SER A 60 30.68 -4.05 -6.07
N HIS A 61 30.91 -5.36 -6.18
CA HIS A 61 30.51 -6.31 -5.16
C HIS A 61 31.31 -6.11 -3.87
N GLN A 62 30.68 -6.32 -2.71
CA GLN A 62 31.30 -6.12 -1.38
C GLN A 62 32.63 -6.86 -1.17
N GLU A 63 32.80 -8.02 -1.80
CA GLU A 63 34.00 -8.86 -1.71
C GLU A 63 34.99 -8.59 -2.85
N GLN A 64 34.66 -7.70 -3.81
CA GLN A 64 35.51 -7.38 -4.95
C GLN A 64 35.64 -5.85 -5.10
N SER A 65 36.83 -5.36 -4.82
CA SER A 65 37.11 -3.91 -4.91
C SER A 65 37.51 -3.42 -6.31
N ASP A 66 37.84 -4.36 -7.21
CA ASP A 66 38.22 -4.03 -8.58
C ASP A 66 36.96 -4.09 -9.46
N PHE A 67 36.55 -2.92 -9.93
CA PHE A 67 35.37 -2.72 -10.76
C PHE A 67 35.43 -3.49 -12.10
N ASP A 68 36.58 -3.51 -12.75
CA ASP A 68 36.74 -4.19 -14.04
C ASP A 68 36.66 -5.73 -13.87
N VAL A 69 37.18 -6.24 -12.78
CA VAL A 69 37.08 -7.67 -12.43
C VAL A 69 35.63 -8.03 -12.10
N ASP A 70 34.91 -7.19 -11.33
CA ASP A 70 33.51 -7.46 -10.98
C ASP A 70 32.61 -7.48 -12.22
N ILE A 71 32.82 -6.55 -13.15
CA ILE A 71 32.07 -6.52 -14.42
C ILE A 71 32.43 -7.76 -15.29
N SER A 72 33.66 -8.24 -15.25
CA SER A 72 34.02 -9.47 -15.96
C SER A 72 33.28 -10.70 -15.42
N TYR A 73 33.09 -10.80 -14.10
CA TYR A 73 32.24 -11.84 -13.51
C TYR A 73 30.76 -11.69 -13.89
N LEU A 74 30.26 -10.44 -14.03
CA LEU A 74 28.92 -10.22 -14.54
C LEU A 74 28.80 -10.71 -15.99
N LYS A 75 29.80 -10.44 -16.83
CA LYS A 75 29.86 -10.94 -18.21
C LYS A 75 29.79 -12.46 -18.25
N GLU A 76 30.55 -13.13 -17.40
CA GLU A 76 30.48 -14.61 -17.30
C GLU A 76 29.08 -15.13 -16.92
N LYS A 77 28.35 -14.44 -16.01
CA LYS A 77 26.97 -14.79 -15.67
C LYS A 77 26.02 -14.65 -16.86
N VAL A 78 26.19 -13.58 -17.64
CA VAL A 78 25.38 -13.33 -18.85
C VAL A 78 25.71 -14.37 -19.91
N ASP A 79 26.99 -14.65 -20.16
CA ASP A 79 27.42 -15.67 -21.12
C ASP A 79 26.98 -17.10 -20.70
N ALA A 80 26.80 -17.33 -19.42
CA ALA A 80 26.22 -18.58 -18.90
C ALA A 80 24.72 -18.73 -19.19
N GLY A 81 24.06 -17.68 -19.68
CA GLY A 81 22.67 -17.70 -20.14
C GLY A 81 21.70 -16.89 -19.28
N SER A 82 22.14 -15.86 -18.57
CA SER A 82 21.21 -14.95 -17.90
C SER A 82 20.50 -14.05 -18.90
N ASP A 83 19.21 -13.82 -18.71
CA ASP A 83 18.35 -13.03 -19.61
C ASP A 83 18.26 -11.57 -19.19
N ILE A 84 18.54 -11.26 -17.93
CA ILE A 84 18.41 -9.92 -17.36
C ILE A 84 19.37 -9.70 -16.20
N VAL A 85 19.80 -8.48 -15.99
CA VAL A 85 20.57 -8.05 -14.83
C VAL A 85 19.69 -7.13 -13.96
N ILE A 86 19.56 -7.42 -12.68
CA ILE A 86 18.97 -6.52 -11.69
C ILE A 86 20.12 -6.03 -10.82
N THR A 87 20.27 -4.69 -10.71
CA THR A 87 21.40 -4.18 -9.94
C THR A 87 21.12 -4.12 -8.46
N GLN A 88 22.19 -4.18 -7.65
CA GLN A 88 22.14 -3.69 -6.28
C GLN A 88 21.63 -2.25 -6.25
N LEU A 89 21.01 -1.86 -5.15
CA LEU A 89 20.59 -0.48 -4.97
C LEU A 89 21.81 0.47 -4.99
N PHE A 90 21.59 1.70 -5.41
CA PHE A 90 22.58 2.76 -5.47
C PHE A 90 21.90 4.12 -5.27
N TYR A 91 22.69 5.17 -4.99
CA TYR A 91 22.20 6.55 -4.83
C TYR A 91 22.83 7.54 -5.81
N ASP A 92 23.76 7.08 -6.63
CA ASP A 92 24.46 7.87 -7.66
C ASP A 92 24.06 7.36 -9.05
N VAL A 93 23.19 8.11 -9.75
CA VAL A 93 22.73 7.75 -11.10
C VAL A 93 23.87 7.77 -12.11
N ASP A 94 24.82 8.69 -11.98
CA ASP A 94 25.93 8.80 -12.95
C ASP A 94 26.86 7.58 -12.87
N LYS A 95 27.05 7.03 -11.67
CA LYS A 95 27.77 5.75 -11.52
C LYS A 95 27.03 4.59 -12.16
N PHE A 96 25.71 4.51 -11.97
CA PHE A 96 24.93 3.48 -12.65
C PHE A 96 25.03 3.59 -14.18
N LEU A 97 24.95 4.79 -14.73
CA LEU A 97 25.08 5.02 -16.17
C LEU A 97 26.46 4.61 -16.67
N ALA A 98 27.53 4.97 -15.96
CA ALA A 98 28.89 4.55 -16.28
C ALA A 98 29.06 3.01 -16.22
N PHE A 99 28.44 2.36 -15.22
CA PHE A 99 28.39 0.90 -15.12
C PHE A 99 27.67 0.28 -16.32
N ARG A 100 26.48 0.78 -16.68
CA ARG A 100 25.70 0.32 -17.85
C ARG A 100 26.52 0.44 -19.14
N ASP A 101 27.16 1.58 -19.36
CA ASP A 101 27.93 1.85 -20.56
C ASP A 101 29.18 0.96 -20.64
N LYS A 102 29.84 0.70 -19.51
CA LYS A 102 30.94 -0.25 -19.43
C LYS A 102 30.48 -1.67 -19.73
N CYS A 103 29.34 -2.11 -19.17
CA CYS A 103 28.73 -3.40 -19.48
C CYS A 103 28.49 -3.57 -20.99
N SER A 104 27.93 -2.56 -21.64
CA SER A 104 27.72 -2.56 -23.11
C SER A 104 29.04 -2.71 -23.87
N THR A 105 30.08 -2.00 -23.44
CA THR A 105 31.42 -2.02 -24.10
C THR A 105 32.05 -3.43 -24.11
N ILE A 106 31.82 -4.23 -23.07
CA ILE A 106 32.33 -5.60 -22.98
C ILE A 106 31.36 -6.66 -23.51
N GLY A 107 30.26 -6.24 -24.15
CA GLY A 107 29.31 -7.14 -24.81
C GLY A 107 28.24 -7.71 -23.90
N ILE A 108 27.85 -7.03 -22.81
CA ILE A 108 26.64 -7.31 -22.07
C ILE A 108 25.51 -6.51 -22.71
N HIS A 109 24.59 -7.20 -23.39
CA HIS A 109 23.48 -6.59 -24.14
C HIS A 109 22.10 -6.96 -23.59
N VAL A 110 22.04 -7.80 -22.56
CA VAL A 110 20.78 -8.08 -21.87
C VAL A 110 20.30 -6.84 -21.12
N PRO A 111 18.99 -6.68 -20.89
CA PRO A 111 18.45 -5.57 -20.12
C PRO A 111 19.12 -5.46 -18.73
N ILE A 112 19.49 -4.23 -18.35
CA ILE A 112 20.02 -3.92 -17.01
C ILE A 112 18.99 -3.05 -16.30
N ILE A 113 18.39 -3.58 -15.25
CA ILE A 113 17.33 -2.94 -14.46
C ILE A 113 17.95 -2.31 -13.21
N PRO A 114 17.89 -0.97 -13.05
CA PRO A 114 18.39 -0.29 -11.87
C PRO A 114 17.58 -0.64 -10.62
N GLY A 115 18.28 -0.94 -9.53
CA GLY A 115 17.72 -1.19 -8.22
C GLY A 115 17.55 0.10 -7.44
N ILE A 116 16.34 0.42 -7.05
CA ILE A 116 15.95 1.64 -6.33
C ILE A 116 15.47 1.27 -4.93
N MET A 117 16.05 1.89 -3.91
CA MET A 117 15.60 1.76 -2.53
C MET A 117 15.38 3.15 -1.94
N PRO A 118 14.12 3.54 -1.67
CA PRO A 118 13.84 4.82 -1.01
C PRO A 118 14.42 4.88 0.40
N ILE A 119 14.86 6.06 0.82
CA ILE A 119 15.38 6.28 2.16
C ILE A 119 14.20 6.53 3.09
N HIS A 120 14.06 5.73 4.15
CA HIS A 120 12.94 5.79 5.08
C HIS A 120 13.31 6.33 6.47
N ASN A 121 14.53 5.98 6.94
CA ASN A 121 15.00 6.33 8.27
C ASN A 121 16.53 6.48 8.25
N TYR A 122 17.06 7.49 8.95
CA TYR A 122 18.49 7.79 8.96
C TYR A 122 19.35 6.62 9.44
N ALA A 123 19.04 6.06 10.60
CA ALA A 123 19.88 5.02 11.22
C ALA A 123 19.93 3.75 10.35
N ARG A 124 18.78 3.34 9.79
CA ARG A 124 18.69 2.19 8.87
C ARG A 124 19.43 2.46 7.57
N PHE A 125 19.27 3.64 7.00
CA PHE A 125 19.97 4.04 5.79
C PHE A 125 21.49 3.93 5.95
N ILE A 126 22.04 4.48 7.03
CA ILE A 126 23.47 4.41 7.31
C ILE A 126 23.93 2.97 7.53
N LYS A 127 23.21 2.19 8.37
CA LYS A 127 23.53 0.77 8.62
C LYS A 127 23.52 -0.03 7.33
N PHE A 128 22.50 0.16 6.48
CA PHE A 128 22.31 -0.61 5.26
C PHE A 128 23.34 -0.26 4.17
N THR A 129 23.62 1.03 3.98
CA THR A 129 24.61 1.47 2.99
C THR A 129 26.04 1.08 3.39
N GLN A 130 26.36 1.08 4.69
CA GLN A 130 27.60 0.55 5.21
C GLN A 130 27.70 -0.96 5.03
N PHE A 131 26.64 -1.70 5.33
CA PHE A 131 26.58 -3.15 5.12
C PHE A 131 26.78 -3.53 3.66
N CYS A 132 26.06 -2.87 2.73
CA CYS A 132 26.18 -3.12 1.30
C CYS A 132 27.40 -2.42 0.65
N LYS A 133 28.18 -1.65 1.41
CA LYS A 133 29.32 -0.85 0.92
C LYS A 133 28.97 0.08 -0.26
N ILE A 134 27.80 0.68 -0.21
CA ILE A 134 27.28 1.57 -1.25
C ILE A 134 27.85 2.97 -1.04
N SER A 135 28.31 3.59 -2.12
CA SER A 135 28.73 4.99 -2.09
C SER A 135 27.53 5.93 -2.09
N ILE A 136 27.60 6.93 -1.24
CA ILE A 136 26.53 7.92 -1.09
C ILE A 136 27.06 9.26 -1.62
N PRO A 137 26.34 9.92 -2.57
CA PRO A 137 26.71 11.27 -3.00
C PRO A 137 26.76 12.25 -1.81
N LYS A 138 27.72 13.15 -1.84
CA LYS A 138 27.92 14.12 -0.77
C LYS A 138 26.69 14.97 -0.48
N SER A 139 25.96 15.37 -1.53
CA SER A 139 24.70 16.11 -1.40
C SER A 139 23.63 15.35 -0.61
N VAL A 140 23.51 14.02 -0.83
CA VAL A 140 22.58 13.16 -0.09
C VAL A 140 23.00 13.07 1.37
N THR A 141 24.29 12.84 1.62
CA THR A 141 24.82 12.73 3.00
C THR A 141 24.60 14.02 3.79
N GLU A 142 24.93 15.18 3.21
CA GLU A 142 24.78 16.49 3.87
C GLU A 142 23.31 16.80 4.18
N THR A 143 22.41 16.52 3.23
CA THR A 143 20.98 16.77 3.45
C THR A 143 20.41 15.87 4.55
N ILE A 144 20.67 14.57 4.49
CA ILE A 144 20.15 13.61 5.47
C ILE A 144 20.71 13.92 6.87
N GLU A 145 21.99 14.26 6.98
CA GLU A 145 22.60 14.61 8.27
C GLU A 145 21.93 15.82 8.91
N SER A 146 21.49 16.79 8.11
CA SER A 146 20.82 17.99 8.61
C SER A 146 19.41 17.73 9.16
N ILE A 147 18.76 16.64 8.74
CA ILE A 147 17.37 16.28 9.10
C ILE A 147 17.26 14.97 9.89
N LYS A 148 18.36 14.36 10.29
CA LYS A 148 18.46 13.01 10.87
C LYS A 148 17.61 12.74 12.11
N ASN A 149 17.20 13.78 12.83
CA ASN A 149 16.39 13.69 14.05
C ASN A 149 14.87 13.78 13.76
N ASP A 150 14.47 13.92 12.51
CA ASP A 150 13.08 13.95 12.07
C ASP A 150 12.84 12.90 11.00
N ASP A 151 12.36 11.71 11.41
CA ASP A 151 12.11 10.58 10.52
C ASP A 151 11.15 10.95 9.39
N SER A 152 10.18 11.82 9.64
CA SER A 152 9.25 12.30 8.61
C SER A 152 9.99 13.11 7.53
N SER A 153 10.88 14.00 7.93
CA SER A 153 11.71 14.78 6.99
C SER A 153 12.67 13.89 6.21
N VAL A 154 13.27 12.88 6.86
CA VAL A 154 14.15 11.90 6.20
C VAL A 154 13.41 11.12 5.14
N MET A 155 12.22 10.61 5.45
CA MET A 155 11.42 9.83 4.52
C MET A 155 10.93 10.68 3.33
N ASN A 156 10.47 11.91 3.57
CA ASN A 156 10.05 12.82 2.50
C ASN A 156 11.18 13.13 1.54
N TYR A 157 12.36 13.42 2.10
CA TYR A 157 13.57 13.59 1.29
C TYR A 157 13.89 12.32 0.48
N GLY A 158 13.74 11.14 1.10
CA GLY A 158 13.97 9.86 0.45
C GLY A 158 13.05 9.62 -0.75
N ILE A 159 11.78 10.00 -0.65
CA ILE A 159 10.81 9.93 -1.76
C ILE A 159 11.21 10.91 -2.88
N ASP A 160 11.52 12.16 -2.55
CA ASP A 160 11.91 13.17 -3.54
C ASP A 160 13.20 12.79 -4.26
N GLN A 161 14.19 12.29 -3.52
CA GLN A 161 15.47 11.86 -4.04
C GLN A 161 15.31 10.65 -4.98
N ALA A 162 14.55 9.63 -4.56
CA ALA A 162 14.28 8.45 -5.38
C ALA A 162 13.43 8.80 -6.63
N THR A 163 12.46 9.72 -6.51
CA THR A 163 11.69 10.25 -7.64
C THR A 163 12.62 10.90 -8.67
N SER A 164 13.53 11.77 -8.23
CA SER A 164 14.48 12.44 -9.11
C SER A 164 15.44 11.45 -9.78
N MET A 165 15.88 10.42 -9.05
CA MET A 165 16.68 9.33 -9.64
C MET A 165 15.90 8.58 -10.72
N CYS A 166 14.65 8.20 -10.46
CA CYS A 166 13.80 7.49 -11.41
C CYS A 166 13.55 8.33 -12.67
N GLU A 167 13.22 9.63 -12.52
CA GLU A 167 13.04 10.55 -13.66
C GLU A 167 14.30 10.59 -14.55
N LYS A 168 15.48 10.72 -13.94
CA LYS A 168 16.75 10.73 -14.68
C LYS A 168 17.01 9.40 -15.37
N LEU A 169 16.83 8.28 -14.71
CA LEU A 169 17.01 6.94 -15.27
C LEU A 169 16.07 6.67 -16.44
N ILE A 170 14.80 7.05 -16.34
CA ILE A 170 13.82 6.92 -17.42
C ILE A 170 14.22 7.79 -18.62
N ALA A 171 14.66 9.03 -18.39
CA ALA A 171 15.14 9.92 -19.45
C ALA A 171 16.38 9.35 -20.18
N GLU A 172 17.22 8.60 -19.48
CA GLU A 172 18.39 7.90 -20.02
C GLU A 172 18.05 6.52 -20.64
N GLY A 173 16.75 6.20 -20.76
CA GLY A 173 16.24 5.06 -21.52
C GLY A 173 16.43 3.71 -20.84
N VAL A 174 16.42 3.62 -19.52
CA VAL A 174 16.43 2.32 -18.85
C VAL A 174 15.15 1.53 -19.16
N PRO A 175 15.23 0.20 -19.33
CA PRO A 175 14.08 -0.60 -19.75
C PRO A 175 13.03 -0.82 -18.66
N GLY A 176 13.34 -0.50 -17.41
CA GLY A 176 12.47 -0.66 -16.24
C GLY A 176 13.15 -0.25 -14.96
N LEU A 177 12.42 -0.27 -13.86
CA LEU A 177 12.89 0.04 -12.51
C LEU A 177 12.59 -1.13 -11.57
N HIS A 178 13.53 -1.50 -10.71
CA HIS A 178 13.33 -2.49 -9.66
C HIS A 178 13.35 -1.81 -8.29
N PHE A 179 12.26 -1.96 -7.52
CA PHE A 179 12.15 -1.35 -6.20
C PHE A 179 12.40 -2.35 -5.08
N TYR A 180 13.33 -2.01 -4.20
CA TYR A 180 13.53 -2.68 -2.92
C TYR A 180 12.58 -2.06 -1.90
N THR A 181 11.45 -2.71 -1.64
CA THR A 181 10.38 -2.14 -0.82
C THR A 181 10.56 -2.41 0.67
N LEU A 182 11.21 -3.50 1.04
CA LEU A 182 11.29 -4.02 2.42
C LEU A 182 9.90 -4.04 3.11
N ASN A 183 8.85 -4.36 2.34
CA ASN A 183 7.44 -4.31 2.73
C ASN A 183 6.89 -2.90 3.02
N LEU A 184 7.58 -1.86 2.60
CA LEU A 184 7.18 -0.45 2.75
C LEU A 184 6.70 0.07 1.39
N GLU A 185 5.50 -0.33 0.98
CA GLU A 185 4.93 -0.03 -0.34
C GLU A 185 4.60 1.45 -0.55
N HIS A 186 4.27 2.16 0.53
CA HIS A 186 3.79 3.54 0.44
C HIS A 186 4.77 4.48 -0.27
N SER A 187 6.05 4.46 0.10
CA SER A 187 7.06 5.30 -0.54
C SER A 187 7.23 4.97 -2.03
N VAL A 188 7.13 3.69 -2.40
CA VAL A 188 7.20 3.26 -3.80
C VAL A 188 5.96 3.73 -4.56
N SER A 189 4.77 3.62 -3.98
CA SER A 189 3.53 4.13 -4.57
C SER A 189 3.60 5.63 -4.84
N GLU A 190 4.08 6.42 -3.88
CA GLU A 190 4.26 7.87 -4.04
C GLU A 190 5.27 8.21 -5.17
N ILE A 191 6.36 7.46 -5.26
CA ILE A 191 7.34 7.62 -6.35
C ILE A 191 6.69 7.31 -7.69
N LEU A 192 6.00 6.17 -7.82
CA LEU A 192 5.35 5.75 -9.05
C LEU A 192 4.27 6.75 -9.51
N HIS A 193 3.48 7.29 -8.58
CA HIS A 193 2.53 8.36 -8.88
C HIS A 193 3.23 9.64 -9.35
N SER A 194 4.34 10.01 -8.71
CA SER A 194 5.10 11.22 -9.02
C SER A 194 5.71 11.19 -10.41
N ILE A 195 6.18 10.02 -10.88
CA ILE A 195 6.76 9.82 -12.21
C ILE A 195 5.72 9.39 -13.27
N GLY A 196 4.43 9.31 -12.90
CA GLY A 196 3.34 8.97 -13.83
C GLY A 196 3.28 7.52 -14.29
N LEU A 197 3.94 6.60 -13.60
CA LEU A 197 3.91 5.16 -13.90
C LEU A 197 2.81 4.40 -13.13
N ALA A 198 2.28 4.95 -12.05
CA ALA A 198 1.09 4.41 -11.40
C ALA A 198 -0.15 4.92 -12.14
N SER A 199 -0.94 4.01 -12.68
CA SER A 199 -2.24 4.36 -13.26
C SER A 199 -3.20 4.71 -12.13
N THR A 200 -3.84 5.89 -12.22
CA THR A 200 -5.02 6.23 -11.44
C THR A 200 -6.31 5.67 -12.05
N GLN A 201 -6.20 5.06 -13.23
CA GLN A 201 -7.34 4.42 -13.90
C GLN A 201 -7.45 2.97 -13.43
N GLY A 202 -8.63 2.67 -12.92
CA GLY A 202 -9.13 1.44 -12.37
C GLY A 202 -8.31 0.19 -12.65
N SER A 203 -7.74 -0.36 -11.60
CA SER A 203 -7.35 -1.76 -11.60
C SER A 203 -8.52 -2.61 -12.09
N VAL A 204 -8.20 -3.62 -12.90
CA VAL A 204 -9.14 -4.70 -13.20
C VAL A 204 -9.84 -5.06 -11.90
N LYS A 205 -11.18 -5.08 -11.95
CA LYS A 205 -12.02 -5.34 -10.79
C LYS A 205 -11.62 -6.68 -10.18
N GLU A 206 -10.81 -6.60 -9.15
CA GLU A 206 -10.43 -7.78 -8.38
C GLU A 206 -11.61 -8.18 -7.47
N LEU A 207 -11.58 -9.41 -6.95
CA LEU A 207 -12.42 -9.81 -5.81
C LEU A 207 -12.50 -8.67 -4.79
N PRO A 208 -13.56 -8.52 -3.99
CA PRO A 208 -13.66 -7.52 -2.93
C PRO A 208 -12.39 -7.47 -2.08
N TRP A 209 -11.64 -8.53 -2.13
CA TRP A 209 -10.23 -8.55 -1.71
C TRP A 209 -9.50 -9.78 -2.30
N ARG A 210 -8.17 -9.73 -2.37
CA ARG A 210 -7.34 -10.78 -2.93
C ARG A 210 -7.04 -11.85 -1.88
N GLN A 211 -7.30 -13.12 -2.20
CA GLN A 211 -6.88 -14.22 -1.32
C GLN A 211 -5.37 -14.20 -1.06
N SER A 212 -4.98 -14.50 0.16
CA SER A 212 -3.57 -14.70 0.48
C SER A 212 -2.99 -15.84 -0.39
N THR A 213 -1.79 -15.63 -0.91
CA THR A 213 -1.05 -16.68 -1.62
C THR A 213 -0.42 -17.70 -0.68
N ALA A 214 -0.34 -17.40 0.62
CA ALA A 214 0.22 -18.28 1.63
C ALA A 214 -0.84 -19.27 2.14
N GLU A 215 -0.58 -20.58 2.01
CA GLU A 215 -1.51 -21.65 2.39
C GLU A 215 -1.96 -21.56 3.86
N ASN A 216 -1.05 -21.24 4.77
CA ASN A 216 -1.34 -21.09 6.20
C ASN A 216 -2.21 -19.87 6.53
N ARG A 217 -2.29 -18.89 5.62
CA ARG A 217 -3.07 -17.67 5.81
C ARG A 217 -4.43 -17.71 5.12
N LYS A 218 -4.62 -18.59 4.13
CA LYS A 218 -5.89 -18.68 3.38
C LYS A 218 -7.08 -18.85 4.30
N THR A 219 -6.98 -19.73 5.30
CA THR A 219 -8.08 -20.04 6.24
C THR A 219 -8.36 -18.92 7.25
N THR A 220 -7.38 -18.07 7.53
CA THR A 220 -7.51 -16.97 8.51
C THR A 220 -7.82 -15.64 7.85
N GLU A 221 -7.56 -15.52 6.53
CA GLU A 221 -7.77 -14.31 5.75
C GLU A 221 -8.98 -14.38 4.81
N ASP A 222 -9.82 -15.40 4.93
CA ASP A 222 -11.00 -15.56 4.09
C ASP A 222 -12.08 -14.51 4.33
N VAL A 223 -12.04 -13.85 5.48
CA VAL A 223 -13.00 -12.82 5.87
C VAL A 223 -12.25 -11.58 6.35
N ARG A 224 -12.61 -10.42 5.80
CA ARG A 224 -11.96 -9.16 6.13
C ARG A 224 -12.94 -8.07 6.55
N PRO A 225 -12.54 -7.16 7.46
CA PRO A 225 -13.31 -5.94 7.69
C PRO A 225 -13.49 -5.16 6.39
N ILE A 226 -14.67 -4.63 6.13
CA ILE A 226 -15.02 -3.95 4.88
C ILE A 226 -14.07 -2.77 4.53
N TYR A 227 -13.46 -2.15 5.52
CA TYR A 227 -12.56 -1.01 5.36
C TYR A 227 -11.06 -1.36 5.26
N TRP A 228 -10.69 -2.64 5.23
CA TRP A 228 -9.28 -3.06 5.29
C TRP A 228 -8.45 -2.60 4.08
N SER A 229 -9.02 -2.52 2.89
CA SER A 229 -8.30 -2.37 1.62
C SER A 229 -7.44 -1.10 1.52
N ASN A 230 -7.85 -0.03 2.20
CA ASN A 230 -7.15 1.26 2.18
C ASN A 230 -6.53 1.63 3.53
N ARG A 231 -6.36 0.65 4.43
CA ARG A 231 -6.04 0.89 5.84
C ARG A 231 -5.03 -0.11 6.37
N PRO A 232 -3.81 -0.10 5.82
CA PRO A 232 -2.78 -1.11 6.11
C PRO A 232 -2.41 -1.15 7.58
N VAL A 233 -2.46 -0.01 8.29
CA VAL A 233 -2.13 0.07 9.71
C VAL A 233 -3.14 -0.67 10.55
N SER A 234 -4.43 -0.39 10.36
CA SER A 234 -5.51 -1.08 11.06
C SER A 234 -5.52 -2.57 10.74
N TYR A 235 -5.25 -2.92 9.47
CA TYR A 235 -5.13 -4.31 9.06
C TYR A 235 -3.96 -5.02 9.75
N LEU A 236 -2.77 -4.44 9.77
CA LEU A 236 -1.60 -5.01 10.44
C LEU A 236 -1.84 -5.18 11.94
N THR A 237 -2.40 -4.18 12.62
CA THR A 237 -2.74 -4.25 14.03
C THR A 237 -3.77 -5.34 14.32
N ARG A 238 -4.77 -5.47 13.44
CA ARG A 238 -5.82 -6.49 13.58
C ARG A 238 -5.31 -7.92 13.39
N THR A 239 -4.30 -8.08 12.54
CA THR A 239 -3.76 -9.37 12.11
C THR A 239 -2.40 -9.71 12.71
N GLU A 240 -1.91 -8.94 13.67
CA GLU A 240 -0.57 -9.11 14.27
C GLU A 240 -0.30 -10.52 14.82
N ASN A 241 -1.36 -11.22 15.25
CA ASN A 241 -1.28 -12.56 15.84
C ASN A 241 -1.64 -13.68 14.85
N TRP A 242 -1.86 -13.39 13.56
CA TRP A 242 -2.35 -14.41 12.62
C TRP A 242 -1.25 -15.36 12.14
N ASP A 243 -0.02 -14.87 11.99
CA ASP A 243 1.19 -15.66 11.69
C ASP A 243 2.46 -14.89 12.07
N ASP A 244 3.63 -15.44 11.75
CA ASP A 244 4.91 -14.78 11.99
C ASP A 244 5.12 -13.51 11.14
N PHE A 245 4.32 -13.30 10.09
CA PHE A 245 4.31 -12.06 9.32
C PHE A 245 3.25 -11.09 9.88
N PRO A 246 3.56 -9.79 10.06
CA PRO A 246 4.86 -9.17 9.76
C PRO A 246 5.93 -9.37 10.84
N ASN A 247 5.60 -9.99 11.96
CA ASN A 247 6.44 -10.07 13.16
C ASN A 247 7.74 -10.84 12.93
N GLY A 248 7.69 -11.99 12.24
CA GLY A 248 8.87 -12.79 11.96
C GLY A 248 9.95 -12.06 11.16
N ARG A 249 9.57 -11.08 10.35
CA ARG A 249 10.50 -10.26 9.55
C ARG A 249 10.91 -8.98 10.23
N TRP A 250 10.00 -8.37 10.97
CA TRP A 250 10.15 -7.03 11.53
C TRP A 250 10.48 -7.07 13.01
N GLY A 251 10.19 -8.18 13.68
CA GLY A 251 10.50 -8.42 15.08
C GLY A 251 11.95 -8.84 15.36
N ASP A 252 12.71 -9.27 14.35
CA ASP A 252 14.11 -9.63 14.51
C ASP A 252 15.00 -8.38 14.51
N ILE A 253 15.58 -8.05 15.66
CA ILE A 253 16.44 -6.87 15.86
C ILE A 253 17.68 -6.89 14.97
N THR A 254 18.08 -8.04 14.47
CA THR A 254 19.24 -8.19 13.59
C THR A 254 18.90 -7.92 12.13
N SER A 255 17.63 -8.02 11.76
CA SER A 255 17.16 -7.77 10.41
C SER A 255 17.34 -6.29 10.02
N PRO A 256 17.87 -5.97 8.82
CA PRO A 256 17.88 -4.61 8.30
C PRO A 256 16.47 -4.01 8.17
N THR A 257 15.44 -4.85 8.11
CA THR A 257 14.03 -4.47 8.01
C THR A 257 13.34 -4.38 9.37
N PHE A 258 14.08 -4.62 10.47
CA PHE A 258 13.53 -4.54 11.82
C PHE A 258 12.87 -3.19 12.08
N GLY A 259 11.68 -3.23 12.64
CA GLY A 259 10.94 -2.05 13.04
C GLY A 259 9.66 -2.42 13.76
N GLU A 260 9.20 -1.56 14.64
CA GLU A 260 7.92 -1.73 15.32
C GLU A 260 6.76 -1.37 14.38
N LEU A 261 5.60 -2.01 14.56
CA LEU A 261 4.38 -1.74 13.80
C LEU A 261 3.96 -0.26 13.89
N ASN A 262 4.23 0.41 15.02
CA ASN A 262 3.97 1.83 15.19
C ASN A 262 4.79 2.71 14.22
N GLN A 263 5.93 2.24 13.72
CA GLN A 263 6.70 2.93 12.69
C GLN A 263 6.02 2.87 11.31
N TYR A 264 5.12 1.91 11.11
CA TYR A 264 4.26 1.87 9.91
C TYR A 264 3.25 3.03 9.90
N HIS A 265 2.76 3.45 11.06
CA HIS A 265 1.98 4.68 11.22
C HIS A 265 2.77 5.92 10.80
N ALA A 266 4.06 6.00 11.19
CA ALA A 266 4.93 7.09 10.79
C ALA A 266 5.17 7.13 9.27
N ILE A 267 5.17 5.98 8.61
CA ILE A 267 5.33 5.89 7.15
C ILE A 267 4.14 6.52 6.43
N ARG A 268 2.92 6.27 6.91
CA ARG A 268 1.71 6.86 6.31
C ARG A 268 1.52 8.33 6.68
N ALA A 269 1.80 8.68 7.93
CA ALA A 269 1.75 10.06 8.44
C ALA A 269 2.83 10.98 7.83
N GLY A 270 3.85 10.39 7.23
CA GLY A 270 5.08 11.08 6.87
C GLY A 270 5.27 11.49 5.43
N SER A 271 4.40 11.11 4.50
CA SER A 271 4.54 11.55 3.10
C SER A 271 4.25 13.04 2.94
N LYS A 272 5.20 13.87 3.35
CA LYS A 272 5.10 15.33 3.40
C LYS A 272 6.19 16.01 2.59
N SER A 273 6.65 15.37 1.51
CA SER A 273 7.47 16.10 0.56
C SER A 273 6.72 17.36 0.11
N ASP A 274 7.42 18.44 -0.12
CA ASP A 274 6.78 19.69 -0.54
C ASP A 274 6.00 19.51 -1.85
N LYS A 275 6.42 18.59 -2.71
CA LYS A 275 5.71 18.20 -3.94
C LYS A 275 4.38 17.52 -3.61
N VAL A 276 4.37 16.57 -2.67
CA VAL A 276 3.15 15.86 -2.23
C VAL A 276 2.19 16.82 -1.54
N LYS A 277 2.68 17.67 -0.63
CA LYS A 277 1.87 18.72 -0.01
C LYS A 277 1.26 19.66 -1.04
N ALA A 278 2.03 20.08 -2.03
CA ALA A 278 1.55 20.95 -3.11
C ALA A 278 0.46 20.25 -3.94
N ARG A 279 0.63 18.95 -4.26
CA ARG A 279 -0.38 18.13 -4.94
C ARG A 279 -1.67 18.04 -4.13
N LYS A 280 -1.57 17.67 -2.84
CA LYS A 280 -2.71 17.57 -1.93
C LYS A 280 -3.41 18.92 -1.74
N LYS A 281 -2.66 20.03 -1.60
CA LYS A 281 -3.23 21.38 -1.58
C LYS A 281 -3.99 21.75 -2.86
N LYS A 282 -3.49 21.31 -4.01
CA LYS A 282 -4.17 21.52 -5.30
C LYS A 282 -5.47 20.72 -5.37
N LEU A 283 -5.51 19.52 -4.82
CA LEU A 283 -6.70 18.64 -4.82
C LEU A 283 -7.75 19.10 -3.81
N TRP A 284 -7.34 19.37 -2.56
CA TRP A 284 -8.25 19.61 -1.44
C TRP A 284 -8.39 21.10 -1.07
N GLY A 285 -7.67 21.97 -1.77
CA GLY A 285 -7.71 23.43 -1.54
C GLY A 285 -7.18 23.85 -0.18
N GLY A 286 -7.69 24.97 0.34
CA GLY A 286 -7.40 25.49 1.67
C GLY A 286 -8.71 25.78 2.40
N PRO A 287 -9.34 24.77 3.04
CA PRO A 287 -10.65 24.93 3.66
C PRO A 287 -10.62 25.93 4.81
N LYS A 288 -11.57 26.86 4.82
CA LYS A 288 -11.76 27.89 5.86
C LYS A 288 -13.11 27.79 6.57
N SER A 289 -13.97 26.91 6.07
CA SER A 289 -15.28 26.63 6.62
C SER A 289 -15.62 25.16 6.48
N ILE A 290 -16.57 24.66 7.26
CA ILE A 290 -17.12 23.30 7.12
C ILE A 290 -17.66 23.07 5.70
N LYS A 291 -18.21 24.11 5.07
CA LYS A 291 -18.68 24.01 3.69
C LYS A 291 -17.53 23.74 2.70
N ASP A 292 -16.35 24.29 2.92
CA ASP A 292 -15.18 24.01 2.06
C ASP A 292 -14.74 22.56 2.21
N ILE A 293 -14.75 22.03 3.45
CA ILE A 293 -14.52 20.61 3.70
C ILE A 293 -15.55 19.77 2.97
N THR A 294 -16.83 20.04 3.15
CA THR A 294 -17.93 19.38 2.45
C THR A 294 -17.74 19.38 0.93
N ASN A 295 -17.32 20.50 0.35
CA ASN A 295 -17.10 20.61 -1.10
C ASN A 295 -15.98 19.67 -1.60
N VAL A 296 -14.97 19.34 -0.78
CA VAL A 296 -13.95 18.36 -1.13
C VAL A 296 -14.56 16.97 -1.28
N PHE A 297 -15.39 16.54 -0.31
CA PHE A 297 -16.08 15.26 -0.37
C PHE A 297 -17.11 15.18 -1.51
N VAL A 298 -17.86 16.25 -1.75
CA VAL A 298 -18.76 16.38 -2.90
C VAL A 298 -17.98 16.22 -4.21
N SER A 299 -16.85 16.92 -4.34
CA SER A 299 -16.01 16.84 -5.54
C SER A 299 -15.45 15.44 -5.76
N PHE A 300 -15.14 14.69 -4.69
CA PHE A 300 -14.73 13.30 -4.77
C PHE A 300 -15.88 12.41 -5.28
N CYS A 301 -17.07 12.52 -4.71
CA CYS A 301 -18.24 11.75 -5.15
C CYS A 301 -18.68 12.07 -6.59
N GLU A 302 -18.41 13.30 -7.06
CA GLU A 302 -18.67 13.72 -8.45
C GLU A 302 -17.54 13.32 -9.42
N GLY A 303 -16.45 12.68 -8.93
CA GLY A 303 -15.29 12.32 -9.75
C GLY A 303 -14.43 13.49 -10.22
N LYS A 304 -14.60 14.69 -9.63
CA LYS A 304 -13.79 15.88 -9.94
C LYS A 304 -12.40 15.81 -9.33
N ILE A 305 -12.26 15.09 -8.23
CA ILE A 305 -10.98 14.71 -7.61
C ILE A 305 -10.94 13.20 -7.40
N ASN A 306 -9.75 12.64 -7.38
CA ASN A 306 -9.54 11.20 -7.39
C ASN A 306 -9.06 10.61 -6.06
N SER A 307 -8.94 11.43 -5.02
CA SER A 307 -8.50 10.95 -3.71
C SER A 307 -9.00 11.83 -2.57
N LEU A 308 -9.16 11.18 -1.41
CA LEU A 308 -9.38 11.78 -0.08
C LEU A 308 -8.28 11.29 0.87
N PRO A 309 -8.10 11.89 2.07
CA PRO A 309 -7.19 11.33 3.08
C PRO A 309 -7.45 9.86 3.42
N TRP A 310 -8.69 9.42 3.31
CA TRP A 310 -9.13 8.04 3.61
C TRP A 310 -9.19 7.13 2.39
N CYS A 311 -9.06 7.66 1.18
CA CYS A 311 -9.17 6.90 -0.05
C CYS A 311 -8.25 7.49 -1.12
N GLU A 312 -7.18 6.78 -1.46
CA GLU A 312 -6.17 7.22 -2.45
C GLU A 312 -6.56 6.91 -3.90
N ILE A 313 -7.67 6.17 -4.09
CA ILE A 313 -8.22 5.82 -5.40
C ILE A 313 -9.56 6.53 -5.63
N PRO A 314 -9.99 6.72 -6.89
CA PRO A 314 -11.32 7.24 -7.20
C PRO A 314 -12.44 6.44 -6.55
N LEU A 315 -13.63 7.03 -6.47
CA LEU A 315 -14.83 6.34 -5.99
C LEU A 315 -14.99 5.00 -6.72
N ALA A 316 -15.22 3.91 -5.97
CA ALA A 316 -15.36 2.57 -6.53
C ALA A 316 -16.50 2.52 -7.58
N ILE A 317 -16.31 1.69 -8.62
CA ILE A 317 -17.28 1.59 -9.72
C ILE A 317 -18.69 1.28 -9.19
N GLU A 318 -18.81 0.36 -8.25
CA GLU A 318 -20.08 0.00 -7.60
C GLU A 318 -20.72 1.19 -6.87
N SER A 319 -19.91 2.04 -6.22
CA SER A 319 -20.40 3.22 -5.51
C SER A 319 -20.82 4.36 -6.45
N ASN A 320 -20.42 4.31 -7.73
CA ASN A 320 -20.90 5.29 -8.72
C ASN A 320 -22.42 5.19 -8.93
N GLN A 321 -23.02 4.02 -8.69
CA GLN A 321 -24.48 3.85 -8.78
C GLN A 321 -25.24 4.72 -7.78
N ILE A 322 -24.62 5.03 -6.64
CA ILE A 322 -25.18 5.85 -5.54
C ILE A 322 -24.49 7.20 -5.39
N SER A 323 -23.68 7.61 -6.37
CA SER A 323 -22.87 8.84 -6.28
C SER A 323 -23.73 10.11 -6.06
N LYS A 324 -24.93 10.18 -6.66
CA LYS A 324 -25.85 11.33 -6.48
C LYS A 324 -26.38 11.42 -5.06
N GLU A 325 -26.66 10.30 -4.45
CA GLU A 325 -27.08 10.19 -3.05
C GLU A 325 -25.94 10.55 -2.12
N LEU A 326 -24.73 10.06 -2.40
CA LEU A 326 -23.51 10.41 -1.65
C LEU A 326 -23.22 11.91 -1.71
N VAL A 327 -23.39 12.56 -2.86
CA VAL A 327 -23.27 14.02 -2.99
C VAL A 327 -24.25 14.74 -2.03
N LYS A 328 -25.53 14.36 -2.01
CA LYS A 328 -26.53 14.94 -1.10
C LYS A 328 -26.20 14.69 0.37
N LEU A 329 -25.75 13.49 0.72
CA LEU A 329 -25.31 13.18 2.08
C LEU A 329 -24.16 14.08 2.51
N ASN A 330 -23.17 14.26 1.65
CA ASN A 330 -22.06 15.16 1.93
C ASN A 330 -22.54 16.62 2.08
N GLU A 331 -23.43 17.09 1.24
CA GLU A 331 -24.03 18.43 1.35
C GLU A 331 -24.78 18.62 2.68
N LEU A 332 -25.39 17.56 3.21
CA LEU A 332 -26.02 17.55 4.53
C LEU A 332 -24.99 17.47 5.68
N GLY A 333 -23.72 17.23 5.38
CA GLY A 333 -22.59 17.17 6.32
C GLY A 333 -22.31 15.79 6.90
N PHE A 334 -22.73 14.74 6.21
CA PHE A 334 -22.28 13.37 6.41
C PHE A 334 -21.09 13.11 5.48
N LEU A 335 -19.87 13.32 5.97
CA LEU A 335 -18.64 13.30 5.18
C LEU A 335 -18.23 11.85 4.87
N THR A 336 -18.67 11.32 3.75
CA THR A 336 -18.56 9.90 3.39
C THR A 336 -17.14 9.50 3.01
N ILE A 337 -16.60 8.46 3.64
CA ILE A 337 -15.25 7.93 3.39
C ILE A 337 -15.25 6.50 2.85
N ASN A 338 -16.35 5.77 3.02
CA ASN A 338 -16.55 4.44 2.44
C ASN A 338 -18.04 4.21 2.21
N SER A 339 -18.36 3.51 1.12
CA SER A 339 -19.77 3.19 0.78
C SER A 339 -19.82 2.00 -0.17
N GLN A 340 -20.89 1.22 -0.06
CA GLN A 340 -21.30 0.27 -1.09
C GLN A 340 -22.84 0.26 -1.21
N PRO A 341 -23.40 0.11 -2.42
CA PRO A 341 -24.84 -0.07 -2.60
C PRO A 341 -25.27 -1.46 -2.12
N ASN A 342 -26.58 -1.68 -1.94
CA ASN A 342 -27.10 -3.02 -1.78
C ASN A 342 -27.09 -3.75 -3.13
N VAL A 343 -26.83 -5.06 -3.09
CA VAL A 343 -26.88 -5.95 -4.27
C VAL A 343 -27.62 -7.23 -3.89
N ASN A 344 -28.65 -7.54 -4.66
CA ASN A 344 -29.49 -8.73 -4.45
C ASN A 344 -29.40 -9.69 -5.64
N GLY A 345 -28.45 -10.59 -5.61
CA GLY A 345 -28.33 -11.68 -6.58
C GLY A 345 -27.86 -11.24 -7.97
N ALA A 346 -27.02 -10.23 -8.09
CA ALA A 346 -26.39 -9.86 -9.34
C ALA A 346 -25.50 -11.00 -9.88
N SER A 347 -25.29 -11.04 -11.19
CA SER A 347 -24.33 -11.99 -11.77
C SER A 347 -22.92 -11.73 -11.23
N SER A 348 -22.18 -12.79 -10.96
CA SER A 348 -20.74 -12.66 -10.65
C SER A 348 -19.94 -12.04 -11.79
N GLU A 349 -20.47 -12.06 -13.01
CA GLU A 349 -19.87 -11.47 -14.22
C GLU A 349 -20.32 -10.02 -14.46
N ASP A 350 -21.18 -9.48 -13.59
CA ASP A 350 -21.64 -8.08 -13.68
C ASP A 350 -20.45 -7.11 -13.63
N PRO A 351 -20.34 -6.16 -14.60
CA PRO A 351 -19.17 -5.27 -14.69
C PRO A 351 -19.01 -4.33 -13.49
N ASP A 352 -20.10 -4.00 -12.81
CA ASP A 352 -20.09 -3.01 -11.73
C ASP A 352 -19.99 -3.64 -10.34
N VAL A 353 -20.75 -4.70 -10.08
CA VAL A 353 -20.87 -5.30 -8.75
C VAL A 353 -20.48 -6.79 -8.71
N GLY A 354 -20.21 -7.40 -9.86
CA GLY A 354 -19.82 -8.81 -9.94
C GLY A 354 -18.43 -9.10 -9.38
N TRP A 355 -18.24 -10.27 -8.80
CA TRP A 355 -16.95 -10.80 -8.34
C TRP A 355 -16.99 -12.33 -8.22
N GLY A 356 -15.83 -12.96 -8.10
CA GLY A 356 -15.71 -14.41 -7.92
C GLY A 356 -15.81 -15.20 -9.22
N ALA A 357 -16.12 -16.49 -9.10
CA ALA A 357 -16.16 -17.42 -10.23
C ALA A 357 -17.36 -17.15 -11.16
N ALA A 358 -17.21 -17.45 -12.44
CA ALA A 358 -18.28 -17.32 -13.44
C ALA A 358 -19.50 -18.18 -13.10
N GLY A 359 -20.69 -17.71 -13.50
CA GLY A 359 -21.97 -18.39 -13.27
C GLY A 359 -22.50 -18.29 -11.84
N GLY A 360 -21.84 -17.50 -10.97
CA GLY A 360 -22.28 -17.26 -9.61
C GLY A 360 -23.26 -16.10 -9.45
N ARG A 361 -23.73 -15.92 -8.21
CA ARG A 361 -24.58 -14.81 -7.79
C ARG A 361 -23.92 -14.12 -6.58
N VAL A 362 -23.88 -12.79 -6.61
CA VAL A 362 -23.29 -11.96 -5.58
C VAL A 362 -24.33 -11.11 -4.88
N TYR A 363 -24.10 -10.90 -3.60
CA TYR A 363 -24.98 -10.17 -2.69
C TYR A 363 -24.18 -9.24 -1.85
N GLN A 364 -24.74 -8.08 -1.51
CA GLN A 364 -24.16 -7.19 -0.50
C GLN A 364 -25.23 -6.36 0.18
N LYS A 365 -24.98 -6.04 1.44
CA LYS A 365 -25.77 -5.09 2.21
C LYS A 365 -25.28 -3.67 1.87
N ALA A 366 -26.19 -2.72 1.84
CA ALA A 366 -25.79 -1.32 1.78
C ALA A 366 -24.96 -0.95 3.01
N TYR A 367 -23.84 -0.29 2.78
CA TYR A 367 -22.91 0.18 3.81
C TYR A 367 -22.55 1.63 3.57
N LEU A 368 -22.52 2.39 4.65
CA LEU A 368 -22.03 3.78 4.67
C LEU A 368 -21.08 3.97 5.84
N GLU A 369 -19.98 4.67 5.59
CA GLU A 369 -19.06 5.14 6.62
C GLU A 369 -18.72 6.60 6.39
N PHE A 370 -18.85 7.42 7.42
CA PHE A 370 -18.72 8.85 7.30
C PHE A 370 -18.34 9.52 8.63
N PHE A 371 -17.83 10.74 8.54
CA PHE A 371 -17.70 11.62 9.70
C PHE A 371 -18.87 12.62 9.77
N THR A 372 -19.34 12.91 10.99
CA THR A 372 -20.39 13.91 11.20
C THR A 372 -20.27 14.58 12.57
N SER A 373 -20.89 15.75 12.71
CA SER A 373 -20.97 16.46 14.01
C SER A 373 -21.93 15.77 14.97
N LYS A 374 -21.77 16.04 16.28
CA LYS A 374 -22.63 15.46 17.34
C LYS A 374 -24.09 15.78 17.11
N ASP A 375 -24.44 17.04 16.78
CA ASP A 375 -25.83 17.46 16.59
C ASP A 375 -26.53 16.70 15.44
N LYS A 376 -25.79 16.41 14.38
CA LYS A 376 -26.32 15.64 13.25
C LYS A 376 -26.41 14.15 13.58
N LEU A 377 -25.43 13.64 14.33
CA LEU A 377 -25.45 12.27 14.82
C LEU A 377 -26.72 12.03 15.68
N ASP A 378 -27.01 12.92 16.62
CA ASP A 378 -28.15 12.75 17.53
C ASP A 378 -29.47 12.67 16.76
N LYS A 379 -29.67 13.56 15.77
CA LYS A 379 -30.86 13.50 14.89
C LYS A 379 -30.92 12.21 14.07
N LEU A 380 -29.76 11.78 13.54
CA LEU A 380 -29.68 10.55 12.78
C LEU A 380 -30.03 9.32 13.63
N LEU A 381 -29.57 9.26 14.88
CA LEU A 381 -29.87 8.18 15.80
C LEU A 381 -31.37 8.12 16.13
N GLU A 382 -32.05 9.25 16.34
CA GLU A 382 -33.51 9.31 16.52
C GLU A 382 -34.26 8.65 15.33
N THR A 383 -33.79 8.88 14.12
CA THR A 383 -34.37 8.26 12.92
C THR A 383 -34.09 6.75 12.88
N MET A 384 -32.86 6.36 13.19
CA MET A 384 -32.42 4.95 13.11
C MET A 384 -33.03 4.04 14.16
N ASP A 385 -33.32 4.57 15.37
CA ASP A 385 -33.99 3.81 16.43
C ASP A 385 -35.37 3.30 16.01
N SER A 386 -35.98 3.89 14.99
CA SER A 386 -37.25 3.45 14.40
C SER A 386 -37.13 2.34 13.33
N LEU A 387 -35.90 1.93 12.97
CA LEU A 387 -35.61 1.03 11.85
C LEU A 387 -34.99 -0.28 12.34
N ASP A 388 -35.75 -1.35 12.41
CA ASP A 388 -35.32 -2.65 12.93
C ASP A 388 -34.20 -3.34 12.11
N ASN A 389 -34.05 -2.96 10.85
CA ASN A 389 -33.08 -3.56 9.92
C ASN A 389 -31.73 -2.83 9.86
N ILE A 390 -31.54 -1.76 10.63
CA ILE A 390 -30.32 -0.96 10.59
C ILE A 390 -29.40 -1.35 11.75
N SER A 391 -28.15 -1.64 11.41
CA SER A 391 -27.05 -1.76 12.38
C SER A 391 -26.14 -0.55 12.25
N PHE A 392 -25.73 0.03 13.38
CA PHE A 392 -24.82 1.17 13.37
C PHE A 392 -23.81 1.15 14.52
N GLN A 393 -22.71 1.81 14.30
CA GLN A 393 -21.69 2.14 15.29
C GLN A 393 -21.25 3.57 15.07
N ALA A 394 -21.17 4.36 16.13
CA ALA A 394 -20.68 5.73 16.11
C ALA A 394 -19.65 5.91 17.23
N ILE A 395 -18.50 6.51 16.92
CA ILE A 395 -17.42 6.66 17.87
C ILE A 395 -16.70 8.00 17.68
N ASN A 396 -16.33 8.64 18.79
CA ASN A 396 -15.45 9.81 18.73
C ASN A 396 -13.98 9.42 18.89
N LYS A 397 -13.08 10.38 18.76
CA LYS A 397 -11.65 10.15 18.93
C LYS A 397 -11.26 9.62 20.31
N SER A 398 -12.04 9.95 21.36
CA SER A 398 -11.80 9.51 22.74
C SER A 398 -12.19 8.06 22.99
N GLY A 399 -12.93 7.44 22.07
CA GLY A 399 -13.37 6.06 22.17
C GLY A 399 -14.78 5.89 22.73
N ASP A 400 -15.56 6.97 22.90
CA ASP A 400 -16.95 6.88 23.33
C ASP A 400 -17.79 6.27 22.20
N LEU A 401 -18.14 5.01 22.37
CA LEU A 401 -18.87 4.21 21.38
C LEU A 401 -20.38 4.24 21.65
N ILE A 402 -21.15 4.52 20.63
CA ILE A 402 -22.61 4.38 20.58
C ILE A 402 -22.91 3.32 19.51
N SER A 403 -23.62 2.25 19.86
CA SER A 403 -23.90 1.15 18.94
C SER A 403 -25.19 0.42 19.34
N ASN A 404 -25.92 -0.09 18.35
CA ASN A 404 -27.02 -1.01 18.55
C ASN A 404 -26.61 -2.49 18.31
N LEU A 405 -25.33 -2.73 18.03
CA LEU A 405 -24.81 -4.09 17.85
C LEU A 405 -24.53 -4.76 19.21
N PRO A 406 -24.87 -6.05 19.36
CA PRO A 406 -24.42 -6.84 20.50
C PRO A 406 -22.89 -6.93 20.56
N GLU A 407 -22.33 -7.07 21.76
CA GLU A 407 -20.90 -7.38 21.94
C GLU A 407 -20.54 -8.66 21.16
N ASN A 408 -19.42 -8.61 20.44
CA ASN A 408 -18.91 -9.70 19.58
C ASN A 408 -19.78 -10.05 18.36
N ASN A 409 -20.70 -9.20 17.94
CA ASN A 409 -21.43 -9.43 16.71
C ASN A 409 -20.52 -9.22 15.48
N VAL A 410 -20.60 -10.16 14.55
CA VAL A 410 -19.96 -10.10 13.23
C VAL A 410 -21.05 -10.03 12.18
N ASN A 411 -21.10 -8.94 11.44
CA ASN A 411 -22.11 -8.72 10.41
C ASN A 411 -21.48 -8.92 9.02
N ALA A 412 -21.85 -10.01 8.32
CA ALA A 412 -21.45 -10.22 6.94
C ALA A 412 -22.13 -9.18 6.04
N VAL A 413 -21.34 -8.48 5.22
CA VAL A 413 -21.83 -7.40 4.35
C VAL A 413 -21.68 -7.69 2.87
N THR A 414 -20.82 -8.63 2.49
CA THR A 414 -20.75 -9.18 1.14
C THR A 414 -20.69 -10.70 1.18
N TRP A 415 -21.36 -11.37 0.25
CA TRP A 415 -21.25 -12.82 0.05
C TRP A 415 -21.57 -13.18 -1.39
N GLY A 416 -21.15 -14.38 -1.79
CA GLY A 416 -21.40 -14.93 -3.11
C GLY A 416 -21.75 -16.40 -3.05
N VAL A 417 -22.57 -16.84 -4.00
CA VAL A 417 -22.96 -18.24 -4.21
C VAL A 417 -22.48 -18.65 -5.59
N PHE A 418 -21.62 -19.65 -5.66
CA PHE A 418 -20.98 -20.09 -6.88
C PHE A 418 -21.25 -21.56 -7.15
N PRO A 419 -21.38 -22.01 -8.44
CA PRO A 419 -21.60 -23.41 -8.77
C PRO A 419 -20.51 -24.32 -8.20
N GLY A 420 -20.92 -25.34 -7.41
CA GLY A 420 -20.01 -26.33 -6.84
C GLY A 420 -19.09 -25.81 -5.72
N GLN A 421 -19.35 -24.65 -5.18
CA GLN A 421 -18.58 -24.06 -4.09
C GLN A 421 -19.49 -23.72 -2.91
N GLU A 422 -18.90 -23.61 -1.71
CA GLU A 422 -19.58 -23.06 -0.55
C GLU A 422 -19.83 -21.56 -0.70
N ILE A 423 -20.74 -21.03 0.12
CA ILE A 423 -21.01 -19.59 0.19
C ILE A 423 -19.75 -18.88 0.68
N MET A 424 -19.24 -17.92 -0.10
CA MET A 424 -18.14 -17.06 0.29
C MET A 424 -18.67 -15.77 0.90
N GLN A 425 -18.08 -15.35 2.03
CA GLN A 425 -18.43 -14.13 2.76
C GLN A 425 -17.17 -13.24 2.95
N PRO A 426 -16.69 -12.58 1.89
CA PRO A 426 -15.37 -11.95 1.93
C PRO A 426 -15.25 -10.72 2.82
N THR A 427 -16.35 -10.00 3.11
CA THR A 427 -16.27 -8.81 3.96
C THR A 427 -17.28 -8.80 5.10
N ILE A 428 -16.83 -8.26 6.25
CA ILE A 428 -17.60 -8.15 7.46
C ILE A 428 -17.51 -6.74 8.07
N VAL A 429 -18.47 -6.44 8.95
CA VAL A 429 -18.40 -5.34 9.91
C VAL A 429 -18.42 -5.93 11.33
N ASP A 430 -17.44 -5.61 12.13
CA ASP A 430 -17.35 -6.01 13.54
C ASP A 430 -16.81 -4.86 14.41
N THR A 431 -17.21 -4.84 15.67
CA THR A 431 -16.85 -3.76 16.60
C THR A 431 -15.35 -3.70 16.87
N ARG A 432 -14.67 -4.85 17.00
CA ARG A 432 -13.24 -4.87 17.29
C ARG A 432 -12.42 -4.22 16.17
N SER A 433 -12.72 -4.55 14.93
CA SER A 433 -12.05 -3.96 13.78
C SER A 433 -12.37 -2.47 13.65
N PHE A 434 -13.61 -2.06 13.94
CA PHE A 434 -14.02 -0.66 13.92
C PHE A 434 -13.29 0.20 14.96
N LEU A 435 -13.11 -0.33 16.17
CA LEU A 435 -12.33 0.33 17.23
C LEU A 435 -10.85 0.54 16.84
N ILE A 436 -10.25 -0.45 16.20
CA ILE A 436 -8.87 -0.33 15.69
C ILE A 436 -8.81 0.70 14.54
N TRP A 437 -9.77 0.64 13.64
CA TRP A 437 -9.86 1.57 12.53
C TRP A 437 -10.06 3.03 12.97
N LYS A 438 -10.81 3.26 14.03
CA LYS A 438 -11.06 4.60 14.57
C LYS A 438 -9.77 5.41 14.74
N ASP A 439 -8.72 4.83 15.32
CA ASP A 439 -7.47 5.54 15.59
C ASP A 439 -6.79 6.00 14.30
N GLU A 440 -6.73 5.13 13.30
CA GLU A 440 -6.20 5.49 11.99
C GLU A 440 -7.09 6.52 11.29
N ALA A 441 -8.41 6.33 11.29
CA ALA A 441 -9.36 7.21 10.63
C ALA A 441 -9.30 8.65 11.15
N PHE A 442 -9.22 8.81 12.47
CA PHE A 442 -9.05 10.13 13.08
C PHE A 442 -7.67 10.73 12.82
N SER A 443 -6.59 9.92 12.87
CA SER A 443 -5.24 10.43 12.63
C SER A 443 -5.09 11.08 11.25
N LEU A 444 -5.79 10.58 10.25
CA LEU A 444 -5.74 11.11 8.87
C LEU A 444 -6.22 12.56 8.73
N TRP A 445 -7.12 13.03 9.61
CA TRP A 445 -7.48 14.46 9.66
C TRP A 445 -6.28 15.35 9.90
N ILE A 446 -5.37 14.91 10.79
CA ILE A 446 -4.20 15.68 11.19
C ILE A 446 -3.01 15.35 10.28
N ASP A 447 -2.68 14.07 10.18
CA ASP A 447 -1.44 13.63 9.56
C ASP A 447 -1.46 13.80 8.05
N ASP A 448 -2.58 13.53 7.43
CA ASP A 448 -2.71 13.57 5.98
C ASP A 448 -3.33 14.86 5.45
N TRP A 449 -4.19 15.52 6.23
CA TRP A 449 -4.84 16.75 5.77
C TRP A 449 -4.34 18.01 6.48
N ALA A 450 -4.48 18.15 7.81
CA ALA A 450 -4.14 19.39 8.51
C ALA A 450 -2.66 19.75 8.36
N ASN A 451 -1.78 18.79 8.47
CA ASN A 451 -0.33 18.98 8.41
C ASN A 451 0.22 19.41 7.04
N ILE A 452 -0.60 19.42 5.98
CA ILE A 452 -0.19 20.05 4.71
C ILE A 452 -0.23 21.58 4.76
N TYR A 453 -0.87 22.18 5.76
CA TYR A 453 -0.96 23.64 5.96
C TYR A 453 -0.07 24.11 7.10
N ASP A 454 0.20 25.43 7.12
CA ASP A 454 0.87 26.05 8.27
C ASP A 454 0.02 25.91 9.54
N LYS A 455 0.65 25.58 10.67
CA LYS A 455 -0.04 25.38 11.96
C LYS A 455 -0.82 26.59 12.46
N LYS A 456 -0.50 27.80 11.99
CA LYS A 456 -1.21 29.05 12.33
C LYS A 456 -2.36 29.34 11.38
N SER A 457 -2.48 28.60 10.26
CA SER A 457 -3.50 28.84 9.24
C SER A 457 -4.92 28.52 9.74
N GLU A 458 -5.91 29.15 9.14
CA GLU A 458 -7.34 28.87 9.39
C GLU A 458 -7.67 27.41 9.03
N SER A 459 -7.12 26.90 7.93
CA SER A 459 -7.33 25.52 7.48
C SER A 459 -6.83 24.50 8.50
N TYR A 460 -5.64 24.71 9.07
CA TYR A 460 -5.11 23.84 10.11
C TYR A 460 -6.01 23.81 11.35
N LYS A 461 -6.45 24.99 11.81
CA LYS A 461 -7.31 25.11 13.00
C LYS A 461 -8.67 24.45 12.78
N LEU A 462 -9.30 24.69 11.62
CA LEU A 462 -10.58 24.09 11.26
C LEU A 462 -10.51 22.56 11.21
N LEU A 463 -9.48 22.00 10.59
CA LEU A 463 -9.33 20.55 10.50
C LEU A 463 -9.07 19.90 11.86
N ASN A 464 -8.35 20.60 12.76
CA ASN A 464 -8.21 20.16 14.15
C ASN A 464 -9.54 20.23 14.92
N GLU A 465 -10.37 21.25 14.69
CA GLU A 465 -11.71 21.33 15.28
C GLU A 465 -12.58 20.14 14.85
N VAL A 466 -12.57 19.79 13.56
CA VAL A 466 -13.28 18.60 13.06
C VAL A 466 -12.74 17.32 13.71
N TYR A 467 -11.43 17.16 13.76
CA TYR A 467 -10.79 16.05 14.47
C TYR A 467 -11.24 15.94 15.93
N ASP A 468 -11.41 17.08 16.62
CA ASP A 468 -11.75 17.14 18.04
C ASP A 468 -13.21 16.86 18.34
N THR A 469 -14.12 17.19 17.40
CA THR A 469 -15.56 17.29 17.69
C THR A 469 -16.43 16.32 16.90
N TYR A 470 -15.90 15.71 15.83
CA TYR A 470 -16.69 14.81 14.97
C TYR A 470 -16.70 13.38 15.48
N TYR A 471 -17.66 12.63 14.99
CA TYR A 471 -17.84 11.19 15.19
C TYR A 471 -17.60 10.48 13.87
N LEU A 472 -16.91 9.35 13.94
CA LEU A 472 -16.85 8.34 12.88
C LEU A 472 -18.06 7.43 13.06
N VAL A 473 -18.81 7.24 11.99
CA VAL A 473 -20.05 6.43 11.99
C VAL A 473 -19.99 5.41 10.88
N ASN A 474 -20.36 4.18 11.16
CA ASN A 474 -20.71 3.21 10.16
C ASN A 474 -22.17 2.76 10.30
N ILE A 475 -22.80 2.48 9.16
CA ILE A 475 -24.19 2.01 9.08
C ILE A 475 -24.28 0.87 8.08
N VAL A 476 -25.00 -0.19 8.47
CA VAL A 476 -25.32 -1.32 7.61
C VAL A 476 -26.84 -1.47 7.53
N ASP A 477 -27.39 -1.48 6.32
CA ASP A 477 -28.77 -1.91 6.11
C ASP A 477 -28.80 -3.43 5.91
N ASN A 478 -29.37 -4.14 6.87
CA ASN A 478 -29.45 -5.60 6.85
C ASN A 478 -30.51 -6.13 5.85
N ASN A 479 -31.39 -5.26 5.35
CA ASN A 479 -32.33 -5.61 4.28
C ASN A 479 -31.70 -5.43 2.90
N PHE A 480 -30.91 -6.43 2.47
CA PHE A 480 -30.24 -6.41 1.17
C PHE A 480 -31.19 -6.61 -0.02
N VAL A 481 -32.47 -6.96 0.23
CA VAL A 481 -33.47 -7.20 -0.82
C VAL A 481 -34.10 -5.89 -1.28
N ASP A 482 -34.62 -5.10 -0.35
CA ASP A 482 -35.37 -3.88 -0.62
C ASP A 482 -34.87 -2.68 0.22
N GLY A 483 -33.74 -2.83 0.90
CA GLY A 483 -33.21 -1.80 1.79
C GLY A 483 -32.78 -0.55 1.03
N ASP A 484 -33.10 0.62 1.58
CA ASP A 484 -32.72 1.93 1.03
C ASP A 484 -32.27 2.88 2.15
N ILE A 485 -31.14 2.53 2.80
CA ILE A 485 -30.56 3.33 3.88
C ILE A 485 -30.31 4.79 3.48
N LEU A 486 -29.91 5.01 2.23
CA LEU A 486 -29.62 6.34 1.72
C LEU A 486 -30.87 7.23 1.75
N LYS A 487 -32.01 6.67 1.36
CA LYS A 487 -33.28 7.38 1.37
C LYS A 487 -33.75 7.70 2.79
N HIS A 488 -33.55 6.78 3.72
CA HIS A 488 -33.87 7.02 5.13
C HIS A 488 -33.03 8.16 5.71
N ILE A 489 -31.71 8.17 5.49
CA ILE A 489 -30.83 9.24 5.97
C ILE A 489 -31.12 10.58 5.28
N LEU A 490 -31.42 10.56 3.98
CA LEU A 490 -31.71 11.79 3.23
C LEU A 490 -33.08 12.41 3.59
N SER A 491 -33.98 11.66 4.24
CA SER A 491 -35.29 12.14 4.68
C SER A 491 -35.33 12.56 6.16
N SER A 492 -34.28 12.30 6.92
CA SER A 492 -34.08 12.72 8.32
C SER A 492 -33.50 14.13 8.40
#